data_f7449821aa6ae583d2fc33bcc62a8dac
#
_entry.id   f7449821aa6ae583d2fc33bcc62a8dac
#
_cell.length_a   1.000
_cell.length_b   1.000
_cell.length_c   1.000
_cell.angle_alpha   90.00
_cell.angle_beta   90.00
_cell.angle_gamma   90.00
#
_symmetry.space_group_name_H-M   'P 1'
#
loop_
_entity.id
_entity.type
_entity.pdbx_description
1 polymer ?
#
loop_
_entity_poly.entity_id
_entity_poly.type
_entity_poly.pdbx_seq_one_letter_code
_entity_poly.pdbx_strand_id
1 'polypeptide(L)'
;MQAIRSILVVVEPHKPDGLAINRAKLIAGVTQCHLHLLVCEKKHDHKADLEVMAKALIDEGYSVSTQQNWLDSIHQTIIAAQQAEGCNLIVKRHKPDNPLKKAL
;
A
#
# COMPACT_ATOMS: atom_id res chain seq x y z
N MET A 1 -8.28 22.58 5.14
CA MET A 1 -7.47 21.36 5.27
C MET A 1 -8.32 20.16 4.87
N GLN A 2 -7.85 19.37 3.92
CA GLN A 2 -8.59 18.18 3.51
C GLN A 2 -8.31 17.03 4.48
N ALA A 3 -9.37 16.39 4.94
CA ALA A 3 -9.22 15.19 5.75
C ALA A 3 -8.68 14.05 4.89
N ILE A 4 -7.86 13.19 5.49
CA ILE A 4 -7.40 11.98 4.82
C ILE A 4 -8.58 11.01 4.76
N ARG A 5 -9.02 10.66 3.56
CA ARG A 5 -10.17 9.78 3.35
C ARG A 5 -9.77 8.38 2.90
N SER A 6 -8.67 8.29 2.18
CA SER A 6 -8.24 7.04 1.58
C SER A 6 -6.72 7.02 1.47
N ILE A 7 -6.13 5.90 1.85
CA ILE A 7 -4.69 5.70 1.80
C ILE A 7 -4.39 4.62 0.78
N LEU A 8 -3.49 4.91 -0.15
CA LEU A 8 -2.93 3.91 -1.04
C LEU A 8 -1.73 3.27 -0.35
N VAL A 9 -1.82 1.98 -0.08
CA VAL A 9 -0.76 1.24 0.58
C VAL A 9 -0.08 0.33 -0.44
N VAL A 10 1.17 0.60 -0.76
CA VAL A 10 1.94 -0.23 -1.67
C VAL A 10 2.54 -1.37 -0.84
N VAL A 11 2.05 -2.59 -1.07
CA VAL A 11 2.41 -3.75 -0.26
C VAL A 11 3.31 -4.70 -1.01
N GLU A 12 4.13 -5.42 -0.27
CA GLU A 12 4.94 -6.50 -0.78
C GLU A 12 4.23 -7.83 -0.46
N PRO A 13 3.91 -8.65 -1.48
CA PRO A 13 3.12 -9.87 -1.23
C PRO A 13 3.79 -10.87 -0.30
N HIS A 14 5.11 -10.84 -0.24
CA HIS A 14 5.87 -11.79 0.58
C HIS A 14 6.05 -11.33 2.03
N LYS A 15 5.57 -10.15 2.37
CA LYS A 15 5.77 -9.56 3.70
C LYS A 15 4.47 -8.89 4.17
N PRO A 16 3.47 -9.70 4.56
CA PRO A 16 2.17 -9.14 4.97
C PRO A 16 2.25 -8.23 6.20
N ASP A 17 3.29 -8.38 7.01
CA ASP A 17 3.51 -7.54 8.19
C ASP A 17 4.47 -6.40 7.90
N GLY A 18 4.54 -5.95 6.65
CA GLY A 18 5.46 -4.92 6.22
C GLY A 18 5.22 -3.56 6.88
N LEU A 19 6.26 -2.73 6.83
CA LEU A 19 6.23 -1.40 7.44
C LEU A 19 5.14 -0.52 6.85
N ALA A 20 4.86 -0.65 5.56
CA ALA A 20 3.83 0.17 4.91
C ALA A 20 2.45 -0.09 5.51
N ILE A 21 2.10 -1.36 5.72
CA ILE A 21 0.82 -1.72 6.33
C ILE A 21 0.75 -1.19 7.76
N ASN A 22 1.82 -1.35 8.54
CA ASN A 22 1.83 -0.89 9.92
C ASN A 22 1.68 0.62 10.03
N ARG A 23 2.34 1.37 9.16
CA ARG A 23 2.17 2.82 9.10
C ARG A 23 0.76 3.22 8.71
N ALA A 24 0.20 2.55 7.71
CA ALA A 24 -1.16 2.83 7.26
C ALA A 24 -2.16 2.55 8.37
N LYS A 25 -1.98 1.49 9.15
CA LYS A 25 -2.84 1.17 10.28
C LYS A 25 -2.80 2.26 11.35
N LEU A 26 -1.64 2.80 11.65
CA LEU A 26 -1.52 3.89 12.61
C LEU A 26 -2.30 5.13 12.14
N ILE A 27 -2.17 5.48 10.88
CA ILE A 27 -2.89 6.62 10.32
C ILE A 27 -4.39 6.35 10.28
N ALA A 28 -4.78 5.17 9.81
CA ALA A 28 -6.20 4.81 9.70
C ALA A 28 -6.86 4.71 11.07
N GLY A 29 -6.13 4.28 12.08
CA GLY A 29 -6.67 4.22 13.45
C GLY A 29 -7.06 5.57 14.00
N VAL A 30 -6.36 6.63 13.56
CA VAL A 30 -6.68 8.00 13.99
C VAL A 30 -7.74 8.64 13.09
N THR A 31 -7.64 8.41 11.76
CA THR A 31 -8.46 9.12 10.78
C THR A 31 -9.67 8.32 10.29
N GLN A 32 -9.71 7.03 10.57
CA GLN A 32 -10.76 6.12 10.11
C GLN A 32 -10.93 6.12 8.59
N CYS A 33 -9.82 6.18 7.87
CA CYS A 33 -9.84 6.24 6.42
C CYS A 33 -9.83 4.84 5.79
N HIS A 34 -10.16 4.80 4.50
CA HIS A 34 -10.13 3.57 3.71
C HIS A 34 -8.69 3.21 3.33
N LEU A 35 -8.37 1.94 3.34
CA LEU A 35 -7.07 1.42 2.91
C LEU A 35 -7.21 0.71 1.57
N HIS A 36 -6.47 1.15 0.56
CA HIS A 36 -6.42 0.49 -0.74
C HIS A 36 -5.04 -0.16 -0.89
N LEU A 37 -5.01 -1.48 -0.86
CA LEU A 37 -3.76 -2.24 -0.96
C LEU A 37 -3.40 -2.47 -2.41
N LEU A 38 -2.21 -2.06 -2.81
CA LEU A 38 -1.73 -2.20 -4.18
C LEU A 38 -0.47 -3.05 -4.23
N VAL A 39 -0.49 -4.06 -5.10
CA VAL A 39 0.71 -4.83 -5.46
C VAL A 39 1.09 -4.44 -6.89
N CYS A 40 2.32 -3.96 -7.06
CA CYS A 40 2.87 -3.58 -8.36
C CYS A 40 3.62 -4.77 -8.97
N GLU A 41 2.89 -5.63 -9.67
CA GLU A 41 3.44 -6.87 -10.19
C GLU A 41 2.73 -7.27 -11.47
N LYS A 42 3.48 -7.75 -12.44
CA LYS A 42 2.95 -8.19 -13.73
C LYS A 42 2.96 -9.71 -13.89
N LYS A 43 4.02 -10.37 -13.42
CA LYS A 43 4.28 -11.77 -13.75
C LYS A 43 3.52 -12.79 -12.92
N HIS A 44 3.27 -12.47 -11.66
CA HIS A 44 2.68 -13.42 -10.73
C HIS A 44 1.38 -12.87 -10.17
N ASP A 45 0.40 -13.76 -10.01
CA ASP A 45 -0.87 -13.39 -9.40
C ASP A 45 -0.74 -13.43 -7.88
N HIS A 46 -0.98 -12.30 -7.23
CA HIS A 46 -0.91 -12.17 -5.78
C HIS A 46 -2.27 -11.95 -5.15
N LYS A 47 -3.33 -12.33 -5.87
CA LYS A 47 -4.70 -12.12 -5.39
C LYS A 47 -4.94 -12.81 -4.05
N ALA A 48 -4.47 -14.04 -3.91
CA ALA A 48 -4.65 -14.78 -2.65
C ALA A 48 -3.93 -14.10 -1.50
N ASP A 49 -2.72 -13.61 -1.72
CA ASP A 49 -1.97 -12.89 -0.69
C ASP A 49 -2.66 -11.59 -0.31
N LEU A 50 -3.17 -10.85 -1.30
CA LEU A 50 -3.92 -9.62 -1.05
C LEU A 50 -5.19 -9.89 -0.25
N GLU A 51 -5.90 -10.98 -0.57
CA GLU A 51 -7.11 -11.35 0.16
C GLU A 51 -6.81 -11.68 1.63
N VAL A 52 -5.71 -12.36 1.89
CA VAL A 52 -5.29 -12.68 3.27
C VAL A 52 -4.98 -11.38 4.03
N MET A 53 -4.22 -10.47 3.43
CA MET A 53 -3.90 -9.20 4.06
C MET A 53 -5.16 -8.37 4.31
N ALA A 54 -6.04 -8.30 3.32
CA ALA A 54 -7.28 -7.53 3.44
C ALA A 54 -8.18 -8.10 4.53
N LYS A 55 -8.31 -9.42 4.58
CA LYS A 55 -9.15 -10.06 5.59
C LYS A 55 -8.66 -9.76 7.00
N ALA A 56 -7.35 -9.84 7.21
CA ALA A 56 -6.77 -9.53 8.50
C ALA A 56 -7.09 -8.10 8.94
N LEU A 57 -7.00 -7.15 8.01
CA LEU A 57 -7.30 -5.75 8.29
C LEU A 57 -8.81 -5.52 8.51
N ILE A 58 -9.65 -6.16 7.72
CA ILE A 58 -11.10 -6.08 7.88
C ILE A 58 -11.52 -6.63 9.24
N ASP A 59 -10.90 -7.74 9.66
CA ASP A 59 -11.19 -8.33 10.98
C ASP A 59 -10.78 -7.39 12.11
N GLU A 60 -9.81 -6.51 11.88
CA GLU A 60 -9.43 -5.47 12.84
C GLU A 60 -10.32 -4.24 12.78
N GLY A 61 -11.27 -4.18 11.85
CA GLY A 61 -12.21 -3.07 11.73
C GLY A 61 -11.91 -2.04 10.66
N TYR A 62 -10.92 -2.29 9.81
CA TYR A 62 -10.58 -1.35 8.73
C TYR A 62 -11.44 -1.58 7.49
N SER A 63 -11.66 -0.52 6.73
CA SER A 63 -12.25 -0.60 5.39
C SER A 63 -11.11 -0.80 4.40
N VAL A 64 -11.17 -1.86 3.59
CA VAL A 64 -10.03 -2.27 2.76
C VAL A 64 -10.50 -2.67 1.36
N SER A 65 -9.75 -2.27 0.35
CA SER A 65 -9.87 -2.78 -1.01
C SER A 65 -8.49 -3.21 -1.50
N THR A 66 -8.45 -4.00 -2.55
CA THR A 66 -7.19 -4.56 -3.06
C THR A 66 -7.10 -4.38 -4.56
N GLN A 67 -5.86 -4.28 -5.04
CA GLN A 67 -5.59 -4.18 -6.48
C GLN A 67 -4.19 -4.72 -6.75
N GLN A 68 -4.05 -5.41 -7.87
CA GLN A 68 -2.77 -5.75 -8.44
C GLN A 68 -2.71 -5.16 -9.84
N ASN A 69 -1.65 -4.42 -10.14
CA ASN A 69 -1.50 -3.79 -11.45
C ASN A 69 -0.02 -3.58 -11.76
N TRP A 70 0.26 -3.36 -13.03
CA TRP A 70 1.58 -2.99 -13.49
C TRP A 70 1.46 -2.19 -14.78
N LEU A 71 2.03 -1.01 -14.77
CA LEU A 71 2.20 -0.19 -15.97
C LEU A 71 3.69 -0.22 -16.38
N ASP A 72 4.20 0.87 -16.91
CA ASP A 72 5.58 0.88 -17.38
C ASP A 72 6.59 0.87 -16.24
N SER A 73 6.22 1.35 -15.07
CA SER A 73 7.10 1.41 -13.92
C SER A 73 6.28 1.35 -12.64
N ILE A 74 6.97 1.13 -11.51
CA ILE A 74 6.34 1.18 -10.20
C ILE A 74 5.73 2.56 -9.97
N HIS A 75 6.48 3.60 -10.30
CA HIS A 75 6.02 4.98 -10.10
C HIS A 75 4.74 5.28 -10.86
N GLN A 76 4.67 4.90 -12.14
CA GLN A 76 3.47 5.13 -12.94
C GLN A 76 2.29 4.31 -12.45
N THR A 77 2.54 3.07 -12.00
CA THR A 77 1.52 2.20 -11.45
C THR A 77 0.90 2.82 -10.19
N ILE A 78 1.73 3.33 -9.31
CA ILE A 78 1.29 3.97 -8.07
C ILE A 78 0.46 5.22 -8.37
N ILE A 79 0.93 6.07 -9.25
CA ILE A 79 0.22 7.31 -9.59
C ILE A 79 -1.12 7.02 -10.22
N ALA A 80 -1.18 6.06 -11.15
CA ALA A 80 -2.44 5.68 -11.79
C ALA A 80 -3.46 5.16 -10.78
N ALA A 81 -3.02 4.33 -9.84
CA ALA A 81 -3.90 3.81 -8.80
C ALA A 81 -4.38 4.91 -7.86
N GLN A 82 -3.47 5.81 -7.48
CA GLN A 82 -3.81 6.94 -6.61
C GLN A 82 -4.88 7.82 -7.25
N GLN A 83 -4.75 8.10 -8.54
CA GLN A 83 -5.72 8.93 -9.26
C GLN A 83 -7.05 8.21 -9.45
N ALA A 84 -7.01 6.93 -9.82
CA ALA A 84 -8.23 6.15 -10.06
C ALA A 84 -9.04 5.95 -8.80
N GLU A 85 -8.38 5.75 -7.66
CA GLU A 85 -9.05 5.50 -6.37
C GLU A 85 -9.26 6.79 -5.55
N GLY A 86 -8.72 7.90 -6.01
CA GLY A 86 -8.84 9.16 -5.29
C GLY A 86 -8.16 9.18 -3.93
N CYS A 87 -7.05 8.46 -3.79
CA CYS A 87 -6.35 8.39 -2.51
C CYS A 87 -5.67 9.70 -2.17
N ASN A 88 -5.78 10.10 -0.91
CA ASN A 88 -5.19 11.35 -0.40
C ASN A 88 -3.74 11.17 0.02
N LEU A 89 -3.35 9.95 0.33
CA LEU A 89 -2.02 9.67 0.87
C LEU A 89 -1.51 8.37 0.29
N ILE A 90 -0.22 8.31 0.01
CA ILE A 90 0.45 7.10 -0.46
C ILE A 90 1.43 6.67 0.62
N VAL A 91 1.30 5.41 1.07
CA VAL A 91 2.23 4.81 2.02
C VAL A 91 2.90 3.63 1.33
N LYS A 92 4.22 3.69 1.25
CA LYS A 92 5.00 2.59 0.68
C LYS A 92 6.20 2.32 1.56
N ARG A 93 6.70 1.10 1.48
CA ARG A 93 7.93 0.77 2.17
C ARG A 93 9.07 1.55 1.53
N HIS A 94 9.65 2.45 2.29
CA HIS A 94 10.87 3.10 1.86
C HIS A 94 12.03 2.20 2.25
N LYS A 95 12.71 1.68 1.23
CA LYS A 95 13.93 0.91 1.47
C LYS A 95 15.02 1.93 1.73
N PRO A 96 15.50 2.08 2.96
CA PRO A 96 16.53 3.09 3.22
C PRO A 96 17.77 2.73 2.42
N ASP A 97 18.24 3.70 1.67
CA ASP A 97 19.54 3.56 1.03
C ASP A 97 20.59 3.36 2.10
N ASN A 98 21.45 2.38 1.91
CA ASN A 98 22.54 2.17 2.82
C ASN A 98 23.56 3.30 2.62
N PRO A 99 23.75 4.21 3.59
CA PRO A 99 24.69 5.33 3.42
C PRO A 99 26.12 4.86 3.12
N LEU A 100 26.51 3.72 3.64
CA LEU A 100 27.82 3.19 3.37
C LEU A 100 27.99 2.77 1.92
N LYS A 101 26.97 2.20 1.33
CA LYS A 101 27.00 1.87 -0.08
C LYS A 101 27.10 3.11 -0.95
N LYS A 102 26.38 4.15 -0.58
CA LYS A 102 26.44 5.41 -1.34
C LYS A 102 27.79 6.10 -1.21
N ALA A 103 28.42 6.00 -0.05
CA ALA A 103 29.72 6.60 0.16
C ALA A 103 30.83 5.87 -0.59
N LEU A 104 30.62 4.65 -0.96
CA LEU A 104 31.61 3.88 -1.70
C LEU A 104 31.41 4.05 -3.20
#